data_72fa752779f69e474c644372fa651eef
#
_entry.id   72fa752779f69e474c644372fa651eef
#
_cell.length_a   1.000
_cell.length_b   1.000
_cell.length_c   1.000
_cell.angle_alpha   90.00
_cell.angle_beta   90.00
_cell.angle_gamma   90.00
#
_symmetry.space_group_name_H-M   'P 1'
#
loop_
_entity.id
_entity.type
_entity.pdbx_description
1 polymer ?
#
loop_
_entity_poly.entity_id
_entity_poly.type
_entity_poly.pdbx_seq_one_letter_code
_entity_poly.pdbx_strand_id
1 'polypeptide(L)'
;MNIYERQALHVLLKKFPAVLIASQYQFHPKRKWRFDFAIPSLKIAIEINGGVWTNGRHSRGSGLVKEYEKMRAAAILHWYVFAYDPKSIHLITKDVSRFLEEGARK
;
A
#
# COMPACT_ATOMS: atom_id res chain seq x y z
N MET A 1 0.98 -10.48 -11.17
CA MET A 1 1.77 -9.86 -10.10
C MET A 1 3.22 -9.76 -10.54
N ASN A 2 3.80 -8.58 -10.47
CA ASN A 2 5.20 -8.39 -10.89
C ASN A 2 6.17 -8.82 -9.79
N ILE A 3 7.47 -8.79 -10.10
CA ILE A 3 8.49 -9.27 -9.17
C ILE A 3 8.54 -8.46 -7.88
N TYR A 4 8.29 -7.15 -7.97
CA TYR A 4 8.33 -6.29 -6.79
C TYR A 4 7.16 -6.55 -5.87
N GLU A 5 5.98 -6.79 -6.44
CA GLU A 5 4.81 -7.18 -5.67
C GLU A 5 5.00 -8.54 -4.99
N ARG A 6 5.65 -9.47 -5.71
CA ARG A 6 5.96 -10.78 -5.11
C ARG A 6 6.90 -10.65 -3.92
N GLN A 7 7.91 -9.79 -4.04
CA GLN A 7 8.83 -9.53 -2.93
C GLN A 7 8.09 -8.96 -1.73
N ALA A 8 7.23 -7.98 -1.97
CA ALA A 8 6.44 -7.36 -0.92
C ALA A 8 5.54 -8.39 -0.24
N LEU A 9 4.84 -9.20 -1.01
CA LEU A 9 3.95 -10.22 -0.46
C LEU A 9 4.73 -11.23 0.38
N HIS A 10 5.89 -11.65 -0.11
CA HIS A 10 6.73 -12.61 0.61
C HIS A 10 7.11 -12.10 2.00
N VAL A 11 7.59 -10.85 2.08
CA VAL A 11 8.01 -10.30 3.37
C VAL A 11 6.82 -10.07 4.30
N LEU A 12 5.68 -9.68 3.74
CA LEU A 12 4.47 -9.50 4.55
C LEU A 12 3.96 -10.82 5.13
N LEU A 13 3.90 -11.86 4.32
CA LEU A 13 3.42 -13.17 4.78
C LEU A 13 4.35 -13.77 5.82
N LYS A 14 5.65 -13.58 5.64
CA LYS A 14 6.64 -14.11 6.57
C LYS A 14 6.59 -13.41 7.92
N LYS A 15 6.42 -12.09 7.90
CA LYS A 15 6.46 -11.29 9.14
C LYS A 15 5.12 -11.30 9.89
N PHE A 16 4.01 -11.33 9.14
CA PHE A 16 2.68 -11.21 9.74
C PHE A 16 1.80 -12.41 9.36
N PRO A 17 2.17 -13.63 9.79
CA PRO A 17 1.43 -14.83 9.38
C PRO A 17 0.04 -14.96 10.00
N ALA A 18 -0.24 -14.21 11.06
CA ALA A 18 -1.50 -14.30 11.78
C ALA A 18 -2.60 -13.39 11.23
N VAL A 19 -2.27 -12.50 10.29
CA VAL A 19 -3.27 -11.58 9.75
C VAL A 19 -3.54 -11.89 8.27
N LEU A 20 -4.76 -11.60 7.84
CA LEU A 20 -5.12 -11.75 6.44
C LEU A 20 -4.50 -10.63 5.63
N ILE A 21 -3.77 -11.01 4.58
CA ILE A 21 -3.19 -10.06 3.63
C ILE A 21 -3.87 -10.27 2.30
N ALA A 22 -4.58 -9.25 1.82
CA ALA A 22 -5.30 -9.31 0.55
C ALA A 22 -4.51 -8.60 -0.53
N SER A 23 -4.48 -9.15 -1.74
CA SER A 23 -3.84 -8.50 -2.88
C SER A 23 -4.90 -7.86 -3.76
N GLN A 24 -4.53 -6.76 -4.43
CA GLN A 24 -5.45 -6.03 -5.31
C GLN A 24 -6.77 -5.75 -4.61
N TYR A 25 -6.70 -5.15 -3.45
CA TYR A 25 -7.84 -4.96 -2.57
C TYR A 25 -8.64 -3.71 -2.92
N GLN A 26 -9.91 -3.88 -3.27
CA GLN A 26 -10.81 -2.76 -3.53
C GLN A 26 -11.35 -2.24 -2.20
N PHE A 27 -10.91 -1.04 -1.83
CA PHE A 27 -11.24 -0.50 -0.52
C PHE A 27 -12.46 0.42 -0.51
N HIS A 28 -12.84 0.93 -1.67
CA HIS A 28 -13.93 1.89 -1.76
C HIS A 28 -15.24 1.18 -2.13
N PRO A 29 -16.37 1.55 -1.50
CA PRO A 29 -17.64 0.85 -1.77
C PRO A 29 -18.20 1.10 -3.18
N LYS A 30 -17.84 2.23 -3.82
CA LYS A 30 -18.37 2.59 -5.13
C LYS A 30 -17.32 2.70 -6.23
N ARG A 31 -16.12 3.14 -5.89
CA ARG A 31 -15.05 3.31 -6.86
C ARG A 31 -14.23 2.04 -6.95
N LYS A 32 -13.61 1.81 -8.12
CA LYS A 32 -12.85 0.58 -8.37
C LYS A 32 -11.39 0.67 -7.97
N TRP A 33 -11.02 1.67 -7.20
CA TRP A 33 -9.65 1.82 -6.72
C TRP A 33 -9.23 0.60 -5.90
N ARG A 34 -7.98 0.20 -6.09
CA ARG A 34 -7.41 -0.94 -5.38
C ARG A 34 -6.07 -0.59 -4.77
N PHE A 35 -5.77 -1.21 -3.65
CA PHE A 35 -4.42 -1.22 -3.10
C PHE A 35 -3.71 -2.47 -3.59
N ASP A 36 -2.40 -2.38 -3.82
CA ASP A 36 -1.63 -3.57 -4.19
C ASP A 36 -1.77 -4.65 -3.13
N PHE A 37 -1.63 -4.28 -1.86
CA PHE A 37 -1.87 -5.17 -0.74
C PHE A 37 -2.58 -4.41 0.38
N ALA A 38 -3.36 -5.15 1.17
CA ALA A 38 -4.02 -4.58 2.33
C ALA A 38 -4.06 -5.58 3.46
N ILE A 39 -4.01 -5.06 4.68
CA ILE A 39 -4.34 -5.81 5.88
C ILE A 39 -5.63 -5.19 6.40
N PRO A 40 -6.80 -5.68 5.95
CA PRO A 40 -8.06 -4.99 6.23
C PRO A 40 -8.39 -4.87 7.72
N SER A 41 -8.02 -5.87 8.51
CA SER A 41 -8.28 -5.84 9.95
C SER A 41 -7.57 -4.68 10.65
N LEU A 42 -6.48 -4.19 10.06
CA LEU A 42 -5.70 -3.09 10.64
C LEU A 42 -5.85 -1.79 9.85
N LYS A 43 -6.59 -1.83 8.74
CA LYS A 43 -6.74 -0.67 7.84
C LYS A 43 -5.39 -0.18 7.31
N ILE A 44 -4.47 -1.10 7.08
CA ILE A 44 -3.17 -0.81 6.49
C ILE A 44 -3.16 -1.19 5.03
N ALA A 45 -2.66 -0.31 4.17
CA ALA A 45 -2.51 -0.55 2.75
C ALA A 45 -1.06 -0.39 2.34
N ILE A 46 -0.63 -1.22 1.40
CA ILE A 46 0.73 -1.18 0.85
C ILE A 46 0.63 -0.98 -0.65
N GLU A 47 1.33 0.04 -1.15
CA GLU A 47 1.40 0.35 -2.58
C GLU A 47 2.84 0.26 -3.05
N ILE A 48 3.06 -0.41 -4.18
CA ILE A 48 4.38 -0.54 -4.78
C ILE A 48 4.38 0.28 -6.07
N ASN A 49 4.98 1.45 -6.03
CA ASN A 49 4.89 2.43 -7.11
C ASN A 49 6.07 2.38 -8.08
N GLY A 50 6.37 1.19 -8.59
CA GLY A 50 7.52 1.00 -9.47
C GLY A 50 7.48 1.81 -10.75
N GLY A 51 6.30 1.93 -11.37
CA GLY A 51 6.15 2.62 -12.64
C GLY A 51 6.39 4.12 -12.59
N VAL A 52 6.14 4.72 -11.43
CA VAL A 52 6.33 6.16 -11.23
C VAL A 52 7.79 6.54 -11.39
N TRP A 53 8.69 5.68 -10.95
CA TRP A 53 10.13 5.95 -10.95
C TRP A 53 10.82 5.59 -12.25
N THR A 54 10.27 4.66 -13.01
CA THR A 54 10.87 4.25 -14.28
C THR A 54 10.44 5.13 -15.44
N ASN A 55 9.28 5.77 -15.32
CA ASN A 55 8.73 6.58 -16.37
C ASN A 55 7.86 7.69 -15.79
N GLY A 56 8.43 8.88 -15.66
CA GLY A 56 7.76 10.02 -15.06
C GLY A 56 6.50 10.48 -15.77
N ARG A 57 6.23 10.03 -16.99
CA ARG A 57 5.04 10.43 -17.72
C ARG A 57 3.76 10.00 -17.01
N HIS A 58 3.77 8.85 -16.37
CA HIS A 58 2.57 8.33 -15.71
C HIS A 58 2.22 9.05 -14.43
N SER A 59 3.15 9.83 -13.90
CA SER A 59 2.91 10.58 -12.70
C SER A 59 2.49 12.02 -12.98
N ARG A 60 2.20 12.35 -14.24
CA ARG A 60 1.82 13.69 -14.64
C ARG A 60 0.37 13.75 -15.11
N GLY A 61 -0.19 14.96 -15.10
CA GLY A 61 -1.50 15.21 -15.64
C GLY A 61 -2.60 14.43 -14.95
N SER A 62 -3.52 13.87 -15.75
CA SER A 62 -4.69 13.21 -15.21
C SER A 62 -4.38 11.98 -14.35
N GLY A 63 -3.28 11.28 -14.66
CA GLY A 63 -2.87 10.12 -13.88
C GLY A 63 -2.52 10.48 -12.45
N LEU A 64 -1.77 11.58 -12.27
CA LEU A 64 -1.39 12.03 -10.94
C LEU A 64 -2.60 12.58 -10.17
N VAL A 65 -3.48 13.31 -10.86
CA VAL A 65 -4.69 13.83 -10.25
C VAL A 65 -5.57 12.70 -9.73
N LYS A 66 -5.72 11.63 -10.51
CA LYS A 66 -6.49 10.46 -10.08
C LYS A 66 -5.87 9.77 -8.87
N GLU A 67 -4.55 9.73 -8.83
CA GLU A 67 -3.86 9.13 -7.69
C GLU A 67 -4.10 9.95 -6.42
N TYR A 68 -4.05 11.27 -6.52
CA TYR A 68 -4.37 12.14 -5.39
C TYR A 68 -5.79 11.93 -4.91
N GLU A 69 -6.74 11.78 -5.83
CA GLU A 69 -8.14 11.54 -5.49
C GLU A 69 -8.29 10.23 -4.70
N LYS A 70 -7.63 9.19 -5.19
CA LYS A 70 -7.62 7.89 -4.49
C LYS A 70 -7.08 8.02 -3.08
N MET A 71 -5.98 8.76 -2.91
CA MET A 71 -5.35 8.91 -1.61
C MET A 71 -6.22 9.69 -0.63
N ARG A 72 -6.91 10.74 -1.11
CA ARG A 72 -7.85 11.47 -0.26
C ARG A 72 -9.01 10.58 0.18
N ALA A 73 -9.54 9.76 -0.75
CA ALA A 73 -10.63 8.84 -0.44
C ALA A 73 -10.19 7.81 0.59
N ALA A 74 -8.96 7.32 0.46
CA ALA A 74 -8.42 6.37 1.43
C ALA A 74 -8.33 6.98 2.82
N ALA A 75 -7.86 8.23 2.90
CA ALA A 75 -7.77 8.94 4.17
C ALA A 75 -9.15 9.13 4.82
N ILE A 76 -10.14 9.48 4.01
CA ILE A 76 -11.52 9.66 4.50
C ILE A 76 -12.05 8.36 5.11
N LEU A 77 -11.69 7.22 4.52
CA LEU A 77 -12.11 5.92 5.01
C LEU A 77 -11.17 5.34 6.06
N HIS A 78 -10.26 6.16 6.57
CA HIS A 78 -9.34 5.81 7.67
C HIS A 78 -8.32 4.74 7.32
N TRP A 79 -7.86 4.72 6.07
CA TRP A 79 -6.79 3.82 5.67
C TRP A 79 -5.44 4.47 5.89
N TYR A 80 -4.50 3.68 6.40
CA TYR A 80 -3.09 4.07 6.56
C TYR A 80 -2.32 3.48 5.39
N VAL A 81 -1.90 4.33 4.46
CA VAL A 81 -1.28 3.90 3.21
C VAL A 81 0.23 4.10 3.28
N PHE A 82 0.95 3.01 3.05
CA PHE A 82 2.42 3.01 2.99
C PHE A 82 2.81 2.76 1.54
N ALA A 83 3.53 3.69 0.95
CA ALA A 83 3.94 3.62 -0.46
C ALA A 83 5.44 3.42 -0.57
N TYR A 84 5.83 2.52 -1.47
CA TYR A 84 7.22 2.13 -1.64
C TYR A 84 7.61 2.10 -3.11
N ASP A 85 8.85 2.47 -3.39
CA ASP A 85 9.45 2.20 -4.68
C ASP A 85 10.14 0.83 -4.61
N PRO A 86 10.61 0.28 -5.75
CA PRO A 86 11.26 -1.04 -5.72
C PRO A 86 12.48 -1.12 -4.81
N LYS A 87 13.17 -0.01 -4.60
CA LYS A 87 14.39 -0.01 -3.77
C LYS A 87 14.09 0.01 -2.28
N SER A 88 12.88 0.35 -1.88
CA SER A 88 12.53 0.49 -0.48
C SER A 88 11.60 -0.61 0.05
N ILE A 89 11.34 -1.65 -0.75
CA ILE A 89 10.46 -2.76 -0.34
C ILE A 89 10.96 -3.42 0.95
N HIS A 90 12.26 -3.47 1.15
CA HIS A 90 12.85 -4.06 2.35
C HIS A 90 12.47 -3.32 3.64
N LEU A 91 11.91 -2.10 3.54
CA LEU A 91 11.50 -1.32 4.70
C LEU A 91 10.08 -1.62 5.15
N ILE A 92 9.30 -2.36 4.37
CA ILE A 92 7.88 -2.62 4.67
C ILE A 92 7.69 -3.18 6.07
N THR A 93 8.38 -4.26 6.39
CA THR A 93 8.17 -4.93 7.68
C THR A 93 8.55 -4.05 8.86
N LYS A 94 9.64 -3.30 8.71
CA LYS A 94 10.08 -2.37 9.74
C LYS A 94 9.05 -1.26 9.96
N ASP A 95 8.58 -0.67 8.87
CA ASP A 95 7.63 0.44 8.95
C ASP A 95 6.30 0.00 9.53
N VAL A 96 5.76 -1.13 9.07
CA VAL A 96 4.50 -1.64 9.58
C VAL A 96 4.63 -2.02 11.05
N SER A 97 5.73 -2.66 11.44
CA SER A 97 5.98 -3.00 12.84
C SER A 97 6.04 -1.76 13.73
N ARG A 98 6.74 -0.73 13.28
CA ARG A 98 6.82 0.54 14.02
C ARG A 98 5.45 1.19 14.14
N PHE A 99 4.67 1.17 13.06
CA PHE A 99 3.32 1.74 13.09
C PHE A 99 2.46 1.03 14.13
N LEU A 100 2.52 -0.30 14.17
CA LEU A 100 1.74 -1.06 15.14
C LEU A 100 2.17 -0.77 16.58
N GLU A 101 3.47 -0.69 16.82
CA GLU A 101 3.99 -0.38 18.16
C GLU A 101 3.65 1.06 18.58
N GLU A 102 3.98 2.02 17.74
CA GLU A 102 3.82 3.43 18.05
C GLU A 102 2.34 3.83 18.07
N GLY A 103 1.55 3.26 17.16
CA GLY A 103 0.11 3.52 17.13
C GLY A 103 -0.61 3.01 18.36
N ALA A 104 -0.14 1.90 18.93
CA ALA A 104 -0.77 1.33 20.11
C ALA A 104 -0.57 2.17 21.37
N ARG A 105 0.38 3.11 21.33
CA ARG A 105 0.67 3.99 22.47
C ARG A 105 -0.19 5.23 22.51
N LYS A 106 -1.00 5.45 21.50
CA LYS A 106 -1.83 6.65 21.43
C LYS A 106 -3.18 6.50 22.10
#